data_f9df800f169160620886b748864b89a9
#
_entry.id   f9df800f169160620886b748864b89a9
#
_cell.length_a   1.000
_cell.length_b   1.000
_cell.length_c   1.000
_cell.angle_alpha   90.00
_cell.angle_beta   90.00
_cell.angle_gamma   90.00
#
_symmetry.space_group_name_H-M   'P 1'
#
loop_
_entity.id
_entity.type
_entity.pdbx_description
1 polymer ?
#
loop_
_entity_poly.entity_id
_entity_poly.type
_entity_poly.pdbx_seq_one_letter_code
_entity_poly.pdbx_strand_id
1 'polypeptide(L)'
;MVDNYVRNIIDKFEYSEAKGFYYFEDIPFEKCMPNVRNVLLQLKPLAVYMVQGRPFVSFFYCSEEEKRSLAWKIWNAQLDIAICISKTTIEIYNGNNLCLNQMQPESLEKLDISEKTDLPFSYFKIKDEKYLQKYEKQLRRKNTLNIVLLDNIKYVTDILKETYHIPHATQLVLRIIFVRYMIDRGVDIGYPGFGTDVLEARQNLIRLCEDREKLYDFFSYLKKT
;
A
#
# COMPACT_ATOMS: atom_id res chain seq x y z
N MET A 1 23.85 0.65 -6.86
CA MET A 1 24.53 1.95 -6.67
C MET A 1 23.56 3.02 -7.14
N VAL A 2 23.16 3.94 -6.26
CA VAL A 2 22.24 5.03 -6.64
C VAL A 2 22.99 5.96 -7.57
N ASP A 3 22.38 6.29 -8.73
CA ASP A 3 22.94 7.20 -9.70
C ASP A 3 23.26 8.55 -9.02
N ASN A 4 24.44 9.13 -9.30
CA ASN A 4 24.86 10.43 -8.75
C ASN A 4 23.81 11.54 -9.02
N TYR A 5 23.14 11.46 -10.15
CA TYR A 5 22.04 12.37 -10.49
C TYR A 5 20.91 12.31 -9.47
N VAL A 6 20.47 11.11 -9.11
CA VAL A 6 19.35 10.93 -8.15
C VAL A 6 19.78 11.33 -6.74
N ARG A 7 21.02 11.02 -6.34
CA ARG A 7 21.58 11.50 -5.05
C ARG A 7 21.55 13.02 -4.96
N ASN A 8 22.00 13.72 -5.99
CA ASN A 8 21.98 15.17 -6.02
C ASN A 8 20.55 15.74 -5.89
N ILE A 9 19.52 15.04 -6.39
CA ILE A 9 18.13 15.46 -6.20
C ILE A 9 17.70 15.21 -4.75
N ILE A 10 18.01 14.06 -4.17
CA ILE A 10 17.70 13.74 -2.77
C ILE A 10 18.36 14.74 -1.83
N ASP A 11 19.62 15.12 -2.09
CA ASP A 11 20.36 16.10 -1.28
C ASP A 11 19.71 17.48 -1.27
N LYS A 12 19.06 17.90 -2.38
CA LYS A 12 18.27 19.14 -2.42
C LYS A 12 17.07 19.15 -1.49
N PHE A 13 16.59 17.99 -1.04
CA PHE A 13 15.58 17.91 0.00
C PHE A 13 16.13 18.09 1.42
N GLU A 14 17.44 18.28 1.58
CA GLU A 14 18.11 18.66 2.82
C GLU A 14 17.98 17.64 3.97
N TYR A 15 17.75 16.37 3.65
CA TYR A 15 17.69 15.31 4.65
C TYR A 15 19.06 14.74 5.04
N SER A 16 20.11 14.98 4.27
CA SER A 16 21.42 14.36 4.46
C SER A 16 22.04 14.60 5.85
N GLU A 17 21.74 15.73 6.49
CA GLU A 17 22.19 16.06 7.84
C GLU A 17 21.20 15.66 8.93
N ALA A 18 20.05 15.11 8.55
CA ALA A 18 19.00 14.77 9.51
C ALA A 18 19.31 13.50 10.28
N LYS A 19 19.28 13.55 11.60
CA LYS A 19 19.34 12.33 12.41
C LYS A 19 18.13 11.44 12.10
N GLY A 20 18.40 10.23 11.60
CA GLY A 20 17.37 9.26 11.18
C GLY A 20 17.18 9.20 9.67
N PHE A 21 17.97 9.93 8.89
CA PHE A 21 18.05 9.73 7.45
C PHE A 21 19.06 8.63 7.11
N TYR A 22 18.67 7.71 6.23
CA TYR A 22 19.49 6.57 5.80
C TYR A 22 19.28 6.32 4.31
N TYR A 23 20.35 6.09 3.57
CA TYR A 23 20.26 5.41 2.29
C TYR A 23 19.91 3.94 2.52
N PHE A 24 19.36 3.25 1.54
CA PHE A 24 18.83 1.89 1.70
C PHE A 24 19.87 0.91 2.29
N GLU A 25 21.10 1.02 1.84
CA GLU A 25 22.21 0.17 2.30
C GLU A 25 22.58 0.40 3.78
N ASP A 26 22.32 1.60 4.29
CA ASP A 26 22.71 2.03 5.64
C ASP A 26 21.56 1.90 6.65
N ILE A 27 20.37 1.40 6.24
CA ILE A 27 19.23 1.24 7.13
C ILE A 27 19.58 0.20 8.22
N PRO A 28 19.45 0.56 9.51
CA PRO A 28 19.67 -0.37 10.63
C PRO A 28 18.49 -1.35 10.76
N PHE A 29 18.38 -2.31 9.84
CA PHE A 29 17.25 -3.24 9.76
C PHE A 29 17.02 -4.06 11.02
N GLU A 30 18.08 -4.32 11.80
CA GLU A 30 18.00 -5.01 13.08
C GLU A 30 17.25 -4.24 14.16
N LYS A 31 17.19 -2.90 14.01
CA LYS A 31 16.46 -1.99 14.92
C LYS A 31 15.03 -1.70 14.45
N CYS A 32 14.67 -2.12 13.25
CA CYS A 32 13.34 -1.93 12.70
C CYS A 32 12.35 -2.96 13.25
N MET A 33 11.10 -2.54 13.47
CA MET A 33 10.01 -3.50 13.72
C MET A 33 9.86 -4.45 12.52
N PRO A 34 9.50 -5.74 12.76
CA PRO A 34 9.42 -6.73 11.67
C PRO A 34 8.57 -6.33 10.49
N ASN A 35 7.41 -5.70 10.72
CA ASN A 35 6.53 -5.19 9.67
C ASN A 35 7.17 -4.06 8.86
N VAL A 36 7.84 -3.11 9.51
CA VAL A 36 8.56 -2.01 8.86
C VAL A 36 9.72 -2.56 8.02
N ARG A 37 10.50 -3.48 8.60
CA ARG A 37 11.60 -4.16 7.90
C ARG A 37 11.11 -4.84 6.62
N ASN A 38 10.02 -5.61 6.70
CA ASN A 38 9.45 -6.33 5.55
C ASN A 38 9.00 -5.35 4.45
N VAL A 39 8.34 -4.26 4.81
CA VAL A 39 7.91 -3.22 3.87
C VAL A 39 9.12 -2.59 3.16
N LEU A 40 10.16 -2.20 3.91
CA LEU A 40 11.36 -1.60 3.34
C LEU A 40 12.12 -2.57 2.42
N LEU A 41 12.25 -3.83 2.82
CA LEU A 41 12.89 -4.87 1.99
C LEU A 41 12.10 -5.17 0.71
N GLN A 42 10.77 -5.09 0.76
CA GLN A 42 9.91 -5.32 -0.40
C GLN A 42 9.92 -4.13 -1.37
N LEU A 43 9.84 -2.90 -0.85
CA LEU A 43 9.75 -1.69 -1.66
C LEU A 43 11.12 -1.18 -2.14
N LYS A 44 12.18 -1.44 -1.39
CA LYS A 44 13.55 -1.00 -1.66
C LYS A 44 13.65 0.49 -2.01
N PRO A 45 13.24 1.39 -1.10
CA PRO A 45 13.40 2.82 -1.32
C PRO A 45 14.88 3.16 -1.49
N LEU A 46 15.21 4.24 -2.20
CA LEU A 46 16.60 4.71 -2.32
C LEU A 46 17.14 5.25 -1.00
N ALA A 47 16.27 5.98 -0.28
CA ALA A 47 16.57 6.52 1.03
C ALA A 47 15.30 6.67 1.85
N VAL A 48 15.43 6.74 3.17
CA VAL A 48 14.32 6.95 4.10
C VAL A 48 14.71 7.94 5.19
N TYR A 49 13.76 8.76 5.61
CA TYR A 49 13.83 9.50 6.85
C TYR A 49 12.91 8.83 7.88
N MET A 50 13.53 8.34 8.95
CA MET A 50 12.87 7.58 10.01
C MET A 50 12.53 8.48 11.19
N VAL A 51 11.28 8.41 11.65
CA VAL A 51 10.82 9.05 12.88
C VAL A 51 10.28 7.99 13.81
N GLN A 52 10.83 7.90 15.01
CA GLN A 52 10.44 6.88 16.00
C GLN A 52 10.45 5.43 15.45
N GLY A 53 11.44 5.10 14.62
CA GLY A 53 11.60 3.76 14.05
C GLY A 53 10.63 3.43 12.89
N ARG A 54 9.92 4.44 12.34
CA ARG A 54 9.03 4.29 11.18
C ARG A 54 9.46 5.21 10.04
N PRO A 55 9.38 4.77 8.78
CA PRO A 55 9.66 5.62 7.65
C PRO A 55 8.57 6.70 7.54
N PHE A 56 8.96 7.95 7.75
CA PHE A 56 8.08 9.11 7.59
C PHE A 56 8.15 9.67 6.18
N VAL A 57 9.36 9.80 5.62
CA VAL A 57 9.57 10.15 4.21
C VAL A 57 10.41 9.05 3.56
N SER A 58 9.98 8.60 2.39
CA SER A 58 10.69 7.58 1.61
C SER A 58 10.93 8.07 0.19
N PHE A 59 12.13 7.86 -0.33
CA PHE A 59 12.55 8.30 -1.65
C PHE A 59 12.60 7.11 -2.61
N PHE A 60 12.03 7.27 -3.78
CA PHE A 60 12.02 6.27 -4.84
C PHE A 60 12.48 6.88 -6.16
N TYR A 61 13.07 6.06 -7.01
CA TYR A 61 13.30 6.39 -8.41
C TYR A 61 12.51 5.42 -9.27
N CYS A 62 11.78 5.95 -10.25
CA CYS A 62 10.97 5.15 -11.16
C CYS A 62 10.80 5.84 -12.51
N SER A 63 10.55 5.07 -13.54
CA SER A 63 10.09 5.61 -14.82
C SER A 63 8.65 6.14 -14.71
N GLU A 64 8.23 6.95 -15.67
CA GLU A 64 6.84 7.43 -15.73
C GLU A 64 5.82 6.29 -15.82
N GLU A 65 6.18 5.19 -16.49
CA GLU A 65 5.34 4.00 -16.65
C GLU A 65 5.17 3.22 -15.34
N GLU A 66 6.21 3.20 -14.50
CA GLU A 66 6.21 2.49 -13.22
C GLU A 66 5.52 3.25 -12.09
N LYS A 67 5.37 4.57 -12.23
CA LYS A 67 4.82 5.45 -11.17
C LYS A 67 3.50 4.94 -10.60
N ARG A 68 2.56 4.57 -11.47
CA ARG A 68 1.24 4.09 -11.04
C ARG A 68 1.34 2.81 -10.21
N SER A 69 2.16 1.86 -10.66
CA SER A 69 2.41 0.62 -9.93
C SER A 69 3.07 0.87 -8.58
N LEU A 70 4.06 1.76 -8.56
CA LEU A 70 4.76 2.16 -7.34
C LEU A 70 3.82 2.87 -6.36
N ALA A 71 2.98 3.79 -6.83
CA ALA A 71 2.01 4.49 -6.00
C ALA A 71 1.05 3.51 -5.29
N TRP A 72 0.57 2.46 -5.99
CA TRP A 72 -0.22 1.41 -5.36
C TRP A 72 0.55 0.62 -4.30
N LYS A 73 1.84 0.31 -4.54
CA LYS A 73 2.68 -0.36 -3.55
C LYS A 73 2.90 0.52 -2.31
N ILE A 74 3.10 1.82 -2.51
CA ILE A 74 3.24 2.82 -1.43
C ILE A 74 1.98 2.86 -0.57
N TRP A 75 0.79 2.92 -1.18
CA TRP A 75 -0.48 2.91 -0.46
C TRP A 75 -0.72 1.59 0.28
N ASN A 76 -0.47 0.44 -0.35
CA ASN A 76 -0.57 -0.86 0.30
C ASN A 76 0.35 -0.99 1.51
N ALA A 77 1.53 -0.38 1.44
CA ALA A 77 2.51 -0.35 2.52
C ALA A 77 2.23 0.72 3.58
N GLN A 78 1.25 1.60 3.34
CA GLN A 78 0.87 2.70 4.22
C GLN A 78 2.05 3.61 4.61
N LEU A 79 2.91 3.94 3.64
CA LEU A 79 3.99 4.89 3.85
C LEU A 79 3.42 6.31 3.97
N ASP A 80 3.88 7.08 4.98
CA ASP A 80 3.30 8.40 5.24
C ASP A 80 3.52 9.35 4.06
N ILE A 81 4.77 9.59 3.66
CA ILE A 81 5.12 10.44 2.54
C ILE A 81 6.09 9.68 1.64
N ALA A 82 5.80 9.60 0.35
CA ALA A 82 6.69 9.00 -0.63
C ALA A 82 7.02 9.99 -1.75
N ILE A 83 8.31 10.26 -1.94
CA ILE A 83 8.85 11.15 -2.95
C ILE A 83 9.36 10.29 -4.10
N CYS A 84 8.64 10.31 -5.21
CA CYS A 84 8.95 9.55 -6.41
C CYS A 84 9.64 10.45 -7.42
N ILE A 85 10.91 10.19 -7.66
CA ILE A 85 11.77 10.93 -8.59
C ILE A 85 11.77 10.18 -9.92
N SER A 86 11.56 10.87 -11.02
CA SER A 86 11.78 10.36 -12.37
C SER A 86 12.84 11.19 -13.10
N LYS A 87 13.02 10.98 -14.37
CA LYS A 87 13.98 11.79 -15.17
C LYS A 87 13.58 13.26 -15.28
N THR A 88 12.28 13.56 -15.29
CA THR A 88 11.74 14.89 -15.58
C THR A 88 10.92 15.46 -14.45
N THR A 89 10.33 14.61 -13.61
CA THR A 89 9.35 15.06 -12.61
C THR A 89 9.64 14.45 -11.24
N ILE A 90 9.19 15.16 -10.22
CA ILE A 90 9.10 14.69 -8.84
C ILE A 90 7.62 14.66 -8.49
N GLU A 91 7.11 13.54 -7.99
CA GLU A 91 5.74 13.40 -7.53
C GLU A 91 5.71 12.89 -6.10
N ILE A 92 4.92 13.54 -5.25
CA ILE A 92 4.87 13.26 -3.81
C ILE A 92 3.53 12.65 -3.49
N TYR A 93 3.53 11.42 -2.99
CA TYR A 93 2.34 10.67 -2.64
C TYR A 93 2.12 10.61 -1.14
N ASN A 94 0.85 10.66 -0.76
CA ASN A 94 0.39 10.27 0.55
C ASN A 94 0.00 8.78 0.53
N GLY A 95 0.82 7.94 1.10
CA GLY A 95 0.56 6.49 1.12
C GLY A 95 -0.54 6.06 2.10
N ASN A 96 -1.12 6.97 2.86
CA ASN A 96 -2.22 6.67 3.77
C ASN A 96 -3.61 6.96 3.18
N ASN A 97 -3.67 7.62 2.02
CA ASN A 97 -4.95 8.01 1.42
C ASN A 97 -5.08 7.56 -0.03
N LEU A 98 -6.30 7.18 -0.39
CA LEU A 98 -6.71 6.88 -1.75
C LEU A 98 -7.65 7.97 -2.26
N CYS A 99 -7.40 8.49 -3.45
CA CYS A 99 -8.34 9.33 -4.16
C CYS A 99 -9.44 8.45 -4.75
N LEU A 100 -10.58 8.35 -4.09
CA LEU A 100 -11.67 7.44 -4.46
C LEU A 100 -12.22 7.70 -5.86
N ASN A 101 -12.29 8.98 -6.27
CA ASN A 101 -12.82 9.36 -7.59
C ASN A 101 -11.96 8.88 -8.76
N GLN A 102 -10.66 8.75 -8.52
CA GLN A 102 -9.67 8.33 -9.54
C GLN A 102 -9.19 6.90 -9.30
N MET A 103 -9.58 6.30 -8.18
CA MET A 103 -9.12 4.97 -7.75
C MET A 103 -7.59 4.84 -7.85
N GLN A 104 -6.89 5.84 -7.28
CA GLN A 104 -5.43 5.89 -7.25
C GLN A 104 -4.93 6.54 -5.95
N PRO A 105 -3.70 6.25 -5.49
CA PRO A 105 -3.10 6.92 -4.35
C PRO A 105 -3.09 8.44 -4.50
N GLU A 106 -3.32 9.15 -3.39
CA GLU A 106 -3.40 10.61 -3.39
C GLU A 106 -2.05 11.23 -3.67
N SER A 107 -1.96 12.03 -4.75
CA SER A 107 -0.79 12.86 -5.05
C SER A 107 -0.94 14.19 -4.30
N LEU A 108 0.07 14.52 -3.47
CA LEU A 108 0.13 15.79 -2.73
C LEU A 108 0.66 16.91 -3.60
N GLU A 109 1.73 16.63 -4.34
CA GLU A 109 2.44 17.60 -5.20
C GLU A 109 3.05 16.90 -6.41
N LYS A 110 3.08 17.61 -7.54
CA LYS A 110 3.81 17.22 -8.75
C LYS A 110 4.61 18.40 -9.27
N LEU A 111 5.89 18.17 -9.55
CA LEU A 111 6.86 19.20 -9.90
C LEU A 111 7.71 18.75 -11.08
N ASP A 112 8.08 19.71 -11.94
CA ASP A 112 9.13 19.51 -12.92
C ASP A 112 10.50 19.79 -12.28
N ILE A 113 11.47 18.90 -12.52
CA ILE A 113 12.80 18.99 -11.88
C ILE A 113 13.55 20.27 -12.30
N SER A 114 13.26 20.79 -13.49
CA SER A 114 13.94 21.97 -14.06
C SER A 114 13.53 23.30 -13.42
N GLU A 115 12.39 23.35 -12.71
CA GLU A 115 11.76 24.64 -12.40
C GLU A 115 11.87 25.12 -10.96
N LYS A 116 12.35 24.32 -9.99
CA LYS A 116 12.24 24.73 -8.57
C LYS A 116 13.50 24.53 -7.74
N THR A 117 13.90 25.63 -7.08
CA THR A 117 14.84 25.65 -5.97
C THR A 117 14.19 25.35 -4.62
N ASP A 118 12.86 25.51 -4.50
CA ASP A 118 12.10 25.36 -3.25
C ASP A 118 11.27 24.07 -3.26
N LEU A 119 11.88 22.95 -2.87
CA LEU A 119 11.24 21.64 -2.90
C LEU A 119 10.20 21.47 -1.76
N PRO A 120 8.96 21.06 -2.06
CA PRO A 120 7.98 20.71 -1.03
C PRO A 120 8.43 19.48 -0.24
N PHE A 121 8.02 19.42 1.02
CA PHE A 121 8.39 18.34 1.93
C PHE A 121 9.91 18.16 2.13
N SER A 122 10.73 19.23 1.91
CA SER A 122 12.11 19.24 2.34
C SER A 122 12.22 19.17 3.86
N TYR A 123 13.39 18.77 4.38
CA TYR A 123 13.60 18.53 5.81
C TYR A 123 13.19 19.71 6.71
N PHE A 124 13.57 20.92 6.35
CA PHE A 124 13.21 22.11 7.13
C PHE A 124 11.71 22.41 7.04
N LYS A 125 11.08 22.17 5.89
CA LYS A 125 9.64 22.37 5.74
C LYS A 125 8.81 21.41 6.56
N ILE A 126 9.18 20.13 6.62
CA ILE A 126 8.43 19.17 7.46
C ILE A 126 8.57 19.39 8.95
N LYS A 127 9.59 20.16 9.39
CA LYS A 127 9.75 20.60 10.77
C LYS A 127 8.94 21.86 11.10
N ASP A 128 8.49 22.59 10.09
CA ASP A 128 7.63 23.74 10.28
C ASP A 128 6.17 23.28 10.42
N GLU A 129 5.63 23.39 11.63
CA GLU A 129 4.25 23.03 11.93
C GLU A 129 3.26 23.78 11.03
N LYS A 130 3.51 25.05 10.70
CA LYS A 130 2.65 25.84 9.81
C LYS A 130 2.64 25.30 8.39
N TYR A 131 3.77 24.77 7.93
CA TYR A 131 3.84 24.12 6.63
C TYR A 131 3.00 22.86 6.60
N LEU A 132 3.15 21.97 7.60
CA LEU A 132 2.37 20.72 7.68
C LEU A 132 0.87 20.98 7.87
N GLN A 133 0.48 22.07 8.54
CA GLN A 133 -0.94 22.44 8.67
C GLN A 133 -1.64 22.64 7.32
N LYS A 134 -0.93 23.09 6.26
CA LYS A 134 -1.49 23.23 4.92
C LYS A 134 -1.97 21.87 4.36
N TYR A 135 -1.27 20.82 4.74
CA TYR A 135 -1.55 19.45 4.27
C TYR A 135 -2.31 18.61 5.31
N GLU A 136 -2.71 19.20 6.44
CA GLU A 136 -3.35 18.46 7.55
C GLU A 136 -4.54 17.64 7.09
N LYS A 137 -5.41 18.20 6.23
CA LYS A 137 -6.58 17.51 5.71
C LYS A 137 -6.23 16.33 4.81
N GLN A 138 -5.14 16.45 4.04
CA GLN A 138 -4.66 15.42 3.12
C GLN A 138 -3.86 14.36 3.86
N LEU A 139 -3.05 14.74 4.86
CA LEU A 139 -2.26 13.81 5.68
C LEU A 139 -3.09 13.05 6.72
N ARG A 140 -4.34 13.44 6.99
CA ARG A 140 -5.24 12.65 7.84
C ARG A 140 -5.52 11.30 7.18
N ARG A 141 -5.37 10.23 7.94
CA ARG A 141 -5.66 8.86 7.51
C ARG A 141 -7.17 8.66 7.32
N LYS A 142 -7.66 8.90 6.11
CA LYS A 142 -9.10 8.76 5.78
C LYS A 142 -9.40 7.49 5.01
N ASN A 143 -8.60 7.22 3.97
CA ASN A 143 -8.83 6.13 3.03
C ASN A 143 -7.65 5.16 3.04
N THR A 144 -7.21 4.75 4.25
CA THR A 144 -6.18 3.72 4.38
C THR A 144 -6.71 2.39 3.87
N LEU A 145 -5.81 1.49 3.46
CA LEU A 145 -6.18 0.15 3.01
C LEU A 145 -7.17 -0.54 3.96
N ASN A 146 -6.93 -0.45 5.27
CA ASN A 146 -7.79 -1.08 6.27
C ASN A 146 -9.21 -0.49 6.29
N ILE A 147 -9.34 0.85 6.20
CA ILE A 147 -10.64 1.52 6.18
C ILE A 147 -11.40 1.14 4.92
N VAL A 148 -10.75 1.26 3.74
CA VAL A 148 -11.37 0.90 2.46
C VAL A 148 -11.80 -0.57 2.43
N LEU A 149 -10.97 -1.48 2.97
CA LEU A 149 -11.32 -2.90 3.06
C LEU A 149 -12.54 -3.13 3.96
N LEU A 150 -12.58 -2.50 5.14
CA LEU A 150 -13.71 -2.63 6.07
C LEU A 150 -15.01 -2.06 5.48
N ASP A 151 -14.93 -0.91 4.81
CA ASP A 151 -16.10 -0.30 4.15
C ASP A 151 -16.61 -1.20 3.01
N ASN A 152 -15.72 -1.79 2.21
CA ASN A 152 -16.11 -2.75 1.18
C ASN A 152 -16.74 -4.01 1.77
N ILE A 153 -16.18 -4.56 2.85
CA ILE A 153 -16.76 -5.72 3.55
C ILE A 153 -18.17 -5.38 4.05
N LYS A 154 -18.31 -4.22 4.69
CA LYS A 154 -19.61 -3.75 5.18
C LYS A 154 -20.61 -3.60 4.04
N TYR A 155 -20.25 -2.89 2.98
CA TYR A 155 -21.10 -2.68 1.81
C TYR A 155 -21.60 -3.99 1.20
N VAL A 156 -20.71 -4.94 0.93
CA VAL A 156 -21.09 -6.26 0.39
C VAL A 156 -21.98 -7.02 1.38
N THR A 157 -21.66 -6.98 2.67
CA THR A 157 -22.46 -7.64 3.72
C THR A 157 -23.87 -7.06 3.79
N ASP A 158 -24.03 -5.74 3.69
CA ASP A 158 -25.32 -5.07 3.75
C ASP A 158 -26.16 -5.43 2.51
N ILE A 159 -25.59 -5.45 1.30
CA ILE A 159 -26.28 -5.93 0.09
C ILE A 159 -26.76 -7.38 0.26
N LEU A 160 -25.90 -8.27 0.75
CA LEU A 160 -26.26 -9.68 0.94
C LEU A 160 -27.38 -9.87 1.96
N LYS A 161 -27.43 -9.04 3.00
CA LYS A 161 -28.49 -9.07 4.03
C LYS A 161 -29.79 -8.45 3.55
N GLU A 162 -29.72 -7.24 3.00
CA GLU A 162 -30.90 -6.42 2.71
C GLU A 162 -31.57 -6.82 1.40
N THR A 163 -30.76 -7.07 0.35
CA THR A 163 -31.28 -7.38 -0.99
C THR A 163 -31.53 -8.88 -1.18
N TYR A 164 -30.59 -9.71 -0.71
CA TYR A 164 -30.64 -11.16 -0.96
C TYR A 164 -31.10 -11.97 0.25
N HIS A 165 -31.36 -11.33 1.40
CA HIS A 165 -31.82 -11.93 2.65
C HIS A 165 -30.97 -13.13 3.12
N ILE A 166 -29.63 -13.06 2.90
CA ILE A 166 -28.71 -14.13 3.27
C ILE A 166 -28.44 -14.06 4.78
N PRO A 167 -28.85 -15.08 5.56
CA PRO A 167 -28.50 -15.16 6.96
C PRO A 167 -26.97 -15.32 7.10
N HIS A 168 -26.39 -14.71 8.14
CA HIS A 168 -24.95 -14.80 8.40
C HIS A 168 -24.04 -14.26 7.28
N ALA A 169 -24.49 -13.30 6.48
CA ALA A 169 -23.76 -12.73 5.36
C ALA A 169 -22.33 -12.28 5.76
N THR A 170 -22.14 -11.68 6.93
CA THR A 170 -20.82 -11.29 7.43
C THR A 170 -19.86 -12.48 7.55
N GLN A 171 -20.36 -13.61 8.09
CA GLN A 171 -19.54 -14.82 8.22
C GLN A 171 -19.18 -15.39 6.85
N LEU A 172 -20.12 -15.36 5.91
CA LEU A 172 -19.88 -15.80 4.52
C LEU A 172 -18.77 -14.96 3.86
N VAL A 173 -18.89 -13.64 3.91
CA VAL A 173 -17.90 -12.72 3.31
C VAL A 173 -16.53 -12.93 3.94
N LEU A 174 -16.43 -13.01 5.26
CA LEU A 174 -15.16 -13.22 5.96
C LEU A 174 -14.54 -14.58 5.63
N ARG A 175 -15.33 -15.64 5.47
CA ARG A 175 -14.82 -16.96 5.05
C ARG A 175 -14.27 -16.93 3.64
N ILE A 176 -14.95 -16.28 2.70
CA ILE A 176 -14.47 -16.13 1.31
C ILE A 176 -13.15 -15.35 1.29
N ILE A 177 -13.05 -14.24 2.05
CA ILE A 177 -11.82 -13.46 2.17
C ILE A 177 -10.68 -14.31 2.75
N PHE A 178 -10.97 -15.10 3.78
CA PHE A 178 -9.97 -15.98 4.40
C PHE A 178 -9.46 -17.04 3.41
N VAL A 179 -10.37 -17.71 2.70
CA VAL A 179 -9.99 -18.68 1.66
C VAL A 179 -9.13 -18.02 0.58
N ARG A 180 -9.54 -16.82 0.13
CA ARG A 180 -8.76 -16.07 -0.86
C ARG A 180 -7.36 -15.72 -0.32
N TYR A 181 -7.25 -15.31 0.93
CA TYR A 181 -5.96 -15.06 1.56
C TYR A 181 -5.08 -16.31 1.59
N MET A 182 -5.62 -17.47 1.91
CA MET A 182 -4.90 -18.75 1.89
C MET A 182 -4.37 -19.08 0.51
N ILE A 183 -5.21 -18.94 -0.53
CA ILE A 183 -4.81 -19.12 -1.94
C ILE A 183 -3.66 -18.18 -2.29
N ASP A 184 -3.77 -16.90 -1.96
CA ASP A 184 -2.77 -15.88 -2.29
C ASP A 184 -1.41 -16.14 -1.60
N ARG A 185 -1.42 -16.93 -0.53
CA ARG A 185 -0.23 -17.44 0.17
C ARG A 185 0.30 -18.76 -0.36
N GLY A 186 -0.31 -19.30 -1.42
CA GLY A 186 0.07 -20.59 -2.01
C GLY A 186 -0.28 -21.79 -1.12
N VAL A 187 -1.22 -21.63 -0.19
CA VAL A 187 -1.70 -22.75 0.62
C VAL A 187 -2.63 -23.60 -0.23
N ASP A 188 -2.32 -24.90 -0.32
CA ASP A 188 -3.21 -25.86 -0.93
C ASP A 188 -4.46 -26.04 -0.05
N ILE A 189 -5.63 -25.75 -0.63
CA ILE A 189 -6.92 -25.90 0.04
C ILE A 189 -7.36 -27.36 0.11
N GLY A 190 -6.79 -28.23 -0.73
CA GLY A 190 -7.08 -29.65 -0.75
C GLY A 190 -8.50 -30.02 -1.24
N TYR A 191 -9.29 -29.05 -1.71
CA TYR A 191 -10.65 -29.31 -2.21
C TYR A 191 -10.58 -29.85 -3.64
N PRO A 192 -11.29 -30.95 -3.96
CA PRO A 192 -11.26 -31.57 -5.28
C PRO A 192 -11.61 -30.58 -6.40
N GLY A 193 -10.75 -30.48 -7.41
CA GLY A 193 -10.94 -29.59 -8.55
C GLY A 193 -10.58 -28.13 -8.29
N PHE A 194 -9.99 -27.80 -7.13
CA PHE A 194 -9.64 -26.42 -6.82
C PHE A 194 -8.33 -25.97 -7.50
N GLY A 195 -7.45 -26.92 -7.84
CA GLY A 195 -6.15 -26.68 -8.45
C GLY A 195 -5.07 -26.33 -7.42
N THR A 196 -3.82 -26.58 -7.78
CA THR A 196 -2.63 -26.25 -6.94
C THR A 196 -1.96 -24.96 -7.37
N ASP A 197 -2.26 -24.46 -8.57
CA ASP A 197 -1.78 -23.18 -9.07
C ASP A 197 -2.61 -22.02 -8.50
N VAL A 198 -1.93 -20.96 -8.07
CA VAL A 198 -2.56 -19.78 -7.43
C VAL A 198 -3.58 -19.09 -8.36
N LEU A 199 -3.28 -18.97 -9.66
CA LEU A 199 -4.19 -18.32 -10.61
C LEU A 199 -5.42 -19.17 -10.87
N GLU A 200 -5.22 -20.47 -11.03
CA GLU A 200 -6.31 -21.43 -11.21
C GLU A 200 -7.22 -21.48 -9.97
N ALA A 201 -6.63 -21.59 -8.78
CA ALA A 201 -7.38 -21.59 -7.52
C ALA A 201 -8.20 -20.31 -7.32
N ARG A 202 -7.67 -19.14 -7.73
CA ARG A 202 -8.41 -17.88 -7.72
C ARG A 202 -9.63 -17.88 -8.62
N GLN A 203 -9.48 -18.39 -9.83
CA GLN A 203 -10.59 -18.52 -10.80
C GLN A 203 -11.65 -19.49 -10.31
N ASN A 204 -11.23 -20.62 -9.74
CA ASN A 204 -12.12 -21.62 -9.20
C ASN A 204 -12.89 -21.10 -7.98
N LEU A 205 -12.27 -20.28 -7.11
CA LEU A 205 -12.99 -19.61 -6.01
C LEU A 205 -14.10 -18.70 -6.55
N ILE A 206 -13.84 -17.93 -7.61
CA ILE A 206 -14.87 -17.06 -8.23
C ILE A 206 -16.02 -17.91 -8.73
N ARG A 207 -15.74 -18.98 -9.49
CA ARG A 207 -16.77 -19.91 -9.99
C ARG A 207 -17.58 -20.58 -8.89
N LEU A 208 -16.95 -20.89 -7.76
CA LEU A 208 -17.66 -21.41 -6.57
C LEU A 208 -18.61 -20.37 -5.99
N CYS A 209 -18.25 -19.10 -5.99
CA CYS A 209 -19.13 -18.03 -5.50
C CYS A 209 -20.36 -17.80 -6.39
N GLU A 210 -20.32 -18.23 -7.65
CA GLU A 210 -21.46 -18.16 -8.59
C GLU A 210 -22.48 -19.28 -8.38
N ASP A 211 -22.13 -20.35 -7.66
CA ASP A 211 -22.97 -21.53 -7.43
C ASP A 211 -23.18 -21.77 -5.94
N ARG A 212 -24.41 -21.51 -5.47
CA ARG A 212 -24.76 -21.60 -4.04
C ARG A 212 -24.54 -22.99 -3.46
N GLU A 213 -24.90 -24.06 -4.20
CA GLU A 213 -24.80 -25.43 -3.71
C GLU A 213 -23.33 -25.85 -3.59
N LYS A 214 -22.54 -25.60 -4.63
CA LYS A 214 -21.10 -25.87 -4.61
C LYS A 214 -20.37 -25.07 -3.52
N LEU A 215 -20.75 -23.82 -3.31
CA LEU A 215 -20.17 -23.00 -2.24
C LEU A 215 -20.49 -23.57 -0.85
N TYR A 216 -21.72 -24.08 -0.67
CA TYR A 216 -22.13 -24.73 0.58
C TYR A 216 -21.36 -26.04 0.82
N ASP A 217 -21.22 -26.88 -0.21
CA ASP A 217 -20.44 -28.13 -0.15
C ASP A 217 -18.96 -27.86 0.14
N PHE A 218 -18.40 -26.85 -0.48
CA PHE A 218 -17.04 -26.41 -0.22
C PHE A 218 -16.81 -26.00 1.24
N PHE A 219 -17.69 -25.17 1.81
CA PHE A 219 -17.57 -24.79 3.22
C PHE A 219 -17.85 -25.96 4.17
N SER A 220 -18.69 -26.90 3.77
CA SER A 220 -18.94 -28.12 4.53
C SER A 220 -17.71 -29.03 4.55
N TYR A 221 -16.96 -29.09 3.43
CA TYR A 221 -15.69 -29.78 3.35
C TYR A 221 -14.64 -29.15 4.29
N LEU A 222 -14.45 -27.82 4.21
CA LEU A 222 -13.50 -27.10 5.06
C LEU A 222 -13.79 -27.22 6.57
N LYS A 223 -15.02 -27.52 6.94
CA LYS A 223 -15.39 -27.72 8.36
C LYS A 223 -14.97 -29.10 8.88
N LYS A 224 -14.74 -30.06 7.98
CA LYS A 224 -14.40 -31.47 8.33
C LYS A 224 -12.88 -31.68 8.34
N THR A 225 -12.09 -30.82 7.67
CA THR A 225 -10.64 -30.80 7.66
C THR A 225 -10.11 -29.92 8.77
#